data_9793e88dd90d5b5dc4edaf28acec8d61
#
_entry.id   9793e88dd90d5b5dc4edaf28acec8d61
#
_cell.length_a   1.000
_cell.length_b   1.000
_cell.length_c   1.000
_cell.angle_alpha   90.00
_cell.angle_beta   90.00
_cell.angle_gamma   90.00
#
_symmetry.space_group_name_H-M   'P 1'
#
loop_
_entity.id
_entity.type
_entity.pdbx_description
1 polymer ?
#
loop_
_entity_poly.entity_id
_entity_poly.type
_entity_poly.pdbx_seq_one_letter_code
_entity_poly.pdbx_strand_id
1 'polypeptide(L)'
;CDVSNIDKLKEVCAKVKNEMGAPEVLIHNAVKGNFETLLDGKPEWLEENFRINTTSLMYLAHALIPDMVKAKKGVIIVTGNTAAKRGIANTPYFAPTKAAQRILAQSLARDFGPQGIHVAYLMVDASINTPWTRTRIEKQINQPDIIFAQPKDIADEIYHIAQQARSAWSFDVEIRPDIEQW
;
A
#
# COMPACT_ATOMS: atom_id res chain seq x y z
N CYS A 1 2.50 -5.55 -14.83
CA CYS A 1 3.81 -6.20 -14.66
C CYS A 1 4.00 -6.64 -13.22
N ASP A 2 4.94 -7.53 -12.96
CA ASP A 2 5.38 -7.84 -11.61
C ASP A 2 6.25 -6.69 -11.09
N VAL A 3 5.84 -6.06 -9.99
CA VAL A 3 6.54 -4.91 -9.41
C VAL A 3 7.89 -5.26 -8.77
N SER A 4 8.17 -6.55 -8.54
CA SER A 4 9.47 -7.02 -8.07
C SER A 4 10.54 -6.94 -9.18
N ASN A 5 10.13 -6.95 -10.45
CA ASN A 5 11.02 -6.72 -11.58
C ASN A 5 11.15 -5.21 -11.83
N ILE A 6 12.15 -4.61 -11.20
CA ILE A 6 12.35 -3.16 -11.23
C ILE A 6 12.61 -2.61 -12.63
N ASP A 7 13.33 -3.33 -13.47
CA ASP A 7 13.61 -2.86 -14.85
C ASP A 7 12.34 -2.87 -15.69
N LYS A 8 11.53 -3.92 -15.56
CA LYS A 8 10.22 -3.97 -16.21
C LYS A 8 9.26 -2.92 -15.65
N LEU A 9 9.31 -2.62 -14.36
CA LEU A 9 8.52 -1.57 -13.74
C LEU A 9 8.85 -0.19 -14.34
N LYS A 10 10.14 0.14 -14.49
CA LYS A 10 10.59 1.38 -15.14
C LYS A 10 10.12 1.47 -16.58
N GLU A 11 10.27 0.37 -17.35
CA GLU A 11 9.80 0.28 -18.73
C GLU A 11 8.29 0.56 -18.83
N VAL A 12 7.49 -0.08 -17.98
CA VAL A 12 6.04 0.11 -17.96
C VAL A 12 5.66 1.53 -17.56
N CYS A 13 6.34 2.14 -16.58
CA CYS A 13 6.11 3.54 -16.23
C CYS A 13 6.38 4.48 -17.42
N ALA A 14 7.50 4.27 -18.13
CA ALA A 14 7.82 5.05 -19.33
C ALA A 14 6.77 4.85 -20.42
N LYS A 15 6.32 3.62 -20.65
CA LYS A 15 5.28 3.30 -21.63
C LYS A 15 3.97 4.00 -21.31
N VAL A 16 3.49 3.91 -20.04
CA VAL A 16 2.25 4.57 -19.60
C VAL A 16 2.34 6.08 -19.84
N LYS A 17 3.46 6.71 -19.46
CA LYS A 17 3.66 8.15 -19.66
C LYS A 17 3.63 8.55 -21.14
N ASN A 18 4.20 7.73 -22.01
CA ASN A 18 4.24 8.01 -23.46
C ASN A 18 2.88 7.80 -24.13
N GLU A 19 2.10 6.80 -23.73
CA GLU A 19 0.83 6.44 -24.38
C GLU A 19 -0.38 7.15 -23.78
N MET A 20 -0.37 7.43 -22.47
CA MET A 20 -1.53 7.95 -21.72
C MET A 20 -1.27 9.31 -21.06
N GLY A 21 -0.02 9.78 -21.05
CA GLY A 21 0.39 10.94 -20.29
C GLY A 21 0.79 10.61 -18.86
N ALA A 22 1.21 11.63 -18.10
CA ALA A 22 1.62 11.47 -16.71
C ALA A 22 0.41 11.11 -15.82
N PRO A 23 0.48 10.01 -15.05
CA PRO A 23 -0.60 9.66 -14.11
C PRO A 23 -0.80 10.75 -13.05
N GLU A 24 -2.04 11.11 -12.79
CA GLU A 24 -2.41 12.02 -11.70
C GLU A 24 -2.53 11.28 -10.35
N VAL A 25 -2.83 9.99 -10.38
CA VAL A 25 -3.04 9.16 -9.19
C VAL A 25 -2.21 7.89 -9.28
N LEU A 26 -1.40 7.64 -8.27
CA LEU A 26 -0.71 6.37 -8.04
C LEU A 26 -1.33 5.66 -6.83
N ILE A 27 -1.82 4.44 -7.02
CA ILE A 27 -2.23 3.57 -5.92
C ILE A 27 -1.23 2.41 -5.82
N HIS A 28 -0.42 2.42 -4.76
CA HIS A 28 0.50 1.31 -4.48
C HIS A 28 -0.22 0.28 -3.60
N ASN A 29 -0.78 -0.74 -4.26
CA ASN A 29 -1.54 -1.82 -3.63
C ASN A 29 -0.82 -3.19 -3.71
N ALA A 30 0.37 -3.24 -4.31
CA ALA A 30 1.14 -4.47 -4.40
C ALA A 30 1.63 -4.89 -3.01
N VAL A 31 1.46 -6.18 -2.69
CA VAL A 31 1.87 -6.74 -1.41
C VAL A 31 2.39 -8.16 -1.55
N LYS A 32 3.43 -8.48 -0.80
CA LYS A 32 3.87 -9.84 -0.52
C LYS A 32 4.06 -9.99 0.99
N GLY A 33 3.62 -11.11 1.55
CA GLY A 33 3.76 -11.43 2.96
C GLY A 33 4.06 -12.90 3.19
N ASN A 34 5.03 -13.17 4.05
CA ASN A 34 5.33 -14.47 4.62
C ASN A 34 5.05 -14.38 6.13
N PHE A 35 4.19 -15.28 6.61
CA PHE A 35 3.60 -15.25 7.97
C PHE A 35 4.05 -16.46 8.79
N GLU A 36 5.38 -16.61 8.91
CA GLU A 36 6.02 -17.69 9.66
C GLU A 36 6.81 -17.11 10.84
N THR A 37 7.06 -17.93 11.86
CA THR A 37 7.96 -17.53 12.95
C THR A 37 9.41 -17.42 12.43
N LEU A 38 10.29 -16.83 13.24
CA LEU A 38 11.71 -16.66 12.87
C LEU A 38 12.40 -18.00 12.53
N LEU A 39 12.05 -19.05 13.26
CA LEU A 39 12.73 -20.36 13.10
C LEU A 39 12.13 -21.20 11.97
N ASP A 40 10.88 -20.95 11.59
CA ASP A 40 10.17 -21.70 10.54
C ASP A 40 10.32 -21.05 9.16
N GLY A 41 10.72 -19.80 9.10
CA GLY A 41 10.87 -19.03 7.89
C GLY A 41 12.30 -18.99 7.34
N LYS A 42 12.49 -18.21 6.28
CA LYS A 42 13.77 -18.01 5.59
C LYS A 42 14.15 -16.53 5.55
N PRO A 43 15.40 -16.17 5.88
CA PRO A 43 15.85 -14.76 5.85
C PRO A 43 15.60 -14.05 4.51
N GLU A 44 15.70 -14.77 3.37
CA GLU A 44 15.51 -14.26 2.03
C GLU A 44 14.08 -13.69 1.82
N TRP A 45 13.11 -14.17 2.57
CA TRP A 45 11.72 -13.67 2.50
C TRP A 45 11.61 -12.21 2.93
N LEU A 46 12.49 -11.74 3.82
CA LEU A 46 12.53 -10.33 4.19
C LEU A 46 12.87 -9.45 2.98
N GLU A 47 13.91 -9.83 2.23
CA GLU A 47 14.32 -9.09 1.02
C GLU A 47 13.27 -9.13 -0.08
N GLU A 48 12.67 -10.30 -0.31
CA GLU A 48 11.58 -10.46 -1.27
C GLU A 48 10.36 -9.57 -0.93
N ASN A 49 9.98 -9.56 0.34
CA ASN A 49 8.88 -8.72 0.82
C ASN A 49 9.23 -7.24 0.72
N PHE A 50 10.46 -6.84 1.08
CA PHE A 50 10.92 -5.45 0.89
C PHE A 50 10.85 -5.03 -0.57
N ARG A 51 11.27 -5.89 -1.48
CA ARG A 51 11.29 -5.59 -2.92
C ARG A 51 9.91 -5.22 -3.44
N ILE A 52 8.87 -5.93 -3.01
CA ILE A 52 7.49 -5.69 -3.44
C ILE A 52 6.84 -4.58 -2.60
N ASN A 53 6.95 -4.64 -1.27
CA ASN A 53 6.18 -3.76 -0.40
C ASN A 53 6.75 -2.33 -0.35
N THR A 54 8.07 -2.17 -0.44
CA THR A 54 8.74 -0.87 -0.18
C THR A 54 9.56 -0.39 -1.37
N THR A 55 10.45 -1.25 -1.90
CA THR A 55 11.37 -0.85 -2.96
C THR A 55 10.63 -0.47 -4.23
N SER A 56 9.59 -1.21 -4.62
CA SER A 56 8.77 -0.88 -5.79
C SER A 56 8.09 0.49 -5.65
N LEU A 57 7.59 0.84 -4.44
CA LEU A 57 7.03 2.17 -4.17
C LEU A 57 8.06 3.28 -4.41
N MET A 58 9.30 3.10 -3.97
CA MET A 58 10.36 4.07 -4.19
C MET A 58 10.59 4.30 -5.69
N TYR A 59 10.66 3.23 -6.49
CA TYR A 59 10.87 3.35 -7.94
C TYR A 59 9.67 3.98 -8.67
N LEU A 60 8.44 3.64 -8.26
CA LEU A 60 7.22 4.27 -8.79
C LEU A 60 7.19 5.77 -8.46
N ALA A 61 7.46 6.13 -7.21
CA ALA A 61 7.52 7.52 -6.77
C ALA A 61 8.58 8.30 -7.57
N HIS A 62 9.79 7.75 -7.70
CA HIS A 62 10.87 8.38 -8.47
C HIS A 62 10.52 8.58 -9.96
N ALA A 63 9.75 7.65 -10.54
CA ALA A 63 9.34 7.73 -11.94
C ALA A 63 8.21 8.73 -12.20
N LEU A 64 7.28 8.93 -11.22
CA LEU A 64 6.04 9.66 -11.43
C LEU A 64 6.00 11.04 -10.77
N ILE A 65 6.61 11.19 -9.60
CA ILE A 65 6.60 12.46 -8.84
C ILE A 65 7.12 13.66 -9.65
N PRO A 66 8.19 13.57 -10.47
CA PRO A 66 8.66 14.73 -11.22
C PRO A 66 7.61 15.37 -12.12
N ASP A 67 6.74 14.55 -12.74
CA ASP A 67 5.67 15.06 -13.60
C ASP A 67 4.52 15.65 -12.74
N MET A 68 4.20 15.02 -11.60
CA MET A 68 3.22 15.55 -10.65
C MET A 68 3.66 16.90 -10.07
N VAL A 69 4.96 17.06 -9.72
CA VAL A 69 5.53 18.34 -9.26
C VAL A 69 5.40 19.40 -10.33
N LYS A 70 5.75 19.09 -11.56
CA LYS A 70 5.62 20.00 -12.71
C LYS A 70 4.16 20.44 -12.91
N ALA A 71 3.22 19.52 -12.75
CA ALA A 71 1.80 19.82 -12.84
C ALA A 71 1.22 20.50 -11.58
N LYS A 72 1.98 20.54 -10.46
CA LYS A 72 1.51 20.97 -9.12
C LYS A 72 0.26 20.21 -8.67
N LYS A 73 0.11 18.97 -9.11
CA LYS A 73 -1.05 18.12 -8.88
C LYS A 73 -0.62 16.66 -8.91
N GLY A 74 -0.99 15.91 -7.89
CA GLY A 74 -0.75 14.47 -7.85
C GLY A 74 -1.28 13.88 -6.56
N VAL A 75 -1.59 12.58 -6.61
CA VAL A 75 -2.04 11.80 -5.44
C VAL A 75 -1.27 10.48 -5.42
N ILE A 76 -0.75 10.13 -4.26
CA ILE A 76 -0.12 8.82 -4.02
C ILE A 76 -0.81 8.19 -2.82
N ILE A 77 -1.49 7.07 -3.03
CA ILE A 77 -2.12 6.32 -1.96
C ILE A 77 -1.41 4.98 -1.82
N VAL A 78 -0.97 4.69 -0.61
CA VAL A 78 -0.30 3.43 -0.27
C VAL A 78 -1.23 2.62 0.63
N THR A 79 -1.66 1.45 0.17
CA THR A 79 -2.45 0.55 1.01
C THR A 79 -1.56 -0.24 1.96
N GLY A 80 -1.93 -0.21 3.22
CA GLY A 80 -1.20 -0.84 4.30
C GLY A 80 -2.10 -1.65 5.22
N ASN A 81 -1.52 -2.07 6.33
CA ASN A 81 -2.20 -2.76 7.41
C ASN A 81 -1.50 -2.47 8.74
N THR A 82 -2.04 -3.00 9.84
CA THR A 82 -1.52 -2.79 11.21
C THR A 82 -0.11 -3.31 11.44
N ALA A 83 0.41 -4.20 10.59
CA ALA A 83 1.82 -4.60 10.62
C ALA A 83 2.79 -3.43 10.38
N ALA A 84 2.31 -2.31 9.84
CA ALA A 84 3.10 -1.08 9.75
C ALA A 84 3.34 -0.38 11.11
N LYS A 85 2.55 -0.71 12.13
CA LYS A 85 2.63 -0.15 13.49
C LYS A 85 3.12 -1.15 14.53
N ARG A 86 2.92 -2.46 14.29
CA ARG A 86 3.27 -3.51 15.27
C ARG A 86 3.75 -4.78 14.59
N GLY A 87 4.77 -5.42 15.16
CA GLY A 87 5.14 -6.79 14.83
C GLY A 87 4.46 -7.78 15.76
N ILE A 88 4.17 -8.97 15.26
CA ILE A 88 3.73 -10.12 16.05
C ILE A 88 4.63 -11.33 15.74
N ALA A 89 4.53 -12.41 16.50
CA ALA A 89 5.46 -13.53 16.43
C ALA A 89 5.65 -14.13 15.03
N ASN A 90 4.61 -14.13 14.21
CA ASN A 90 4.62 -14.69 12.86
C ASN A 90 4.78 -13.64 11.74
N THR A 91 5.26 -12.43 12.06
CA THR A 91 5.46 -11.38 11.06
C THR A 91 6.89 -10.82 10.98
N PRO A 92 7.97 -11.54 11.38
CA PRO A 92 9.33 -11.00 11.35
C PRO A 92 9.79 -10.66 9.93
N TYR A 93 9.28 -11.34 8.92
CA TYR A 93 9.62 -11.10 7.51
C TYR A 93 8.70 -10.07 6.82
N PHE A 94 7.56 -9.77 7.41
CA PHE A 94 6.53 -8.91 6.81
C PHE A 94 6.44 -7.53 7.48
N ALA A 95 6.25 -7.47 8.80
CA ALA A 95 6.00 -6.22 9.51
C ALA A 95 7.11 -5.16 9.30
N PRO A 96 8.42 -5.49 9.32
CA PRO A 96 9.46 -4.50 9.03
C PRO A 96 9.30 -3.84 7.67
N THR A 97 8.83 -4.59 6.65
CA THR A 97 8.65 -4.05 5.29
C THR A 97 7.46 -3.11 5.22
N LYS A 98 6.38 -3.38 5.96
CA LYS A 98 5.22 -2.49 6.03
C LYS A 98 5.50 -1.24 6.85
N ALA A 99 6.28 -1.35 7.92
CA ALA A 99 6.75 -0.19 8.68
C ALA A 99 7.64 0.71 7.81
N ALA A 100 8.58 0.14 7.08
CA ALA A 100 9.43 0.87 6.14
C ALA A 100 8.61 1.53 5.02
N GLN A 101 7.62 0.83 4.46
CA GLN A 101 6.70 1.38 3.45
C GLN A 101 5.96 2.62 3.96
N ARG A 102 5.43 2.55 5.20
CA ARG A 102 4.71 3.67 5.82
C ARG A 102 5.64 4.87 6.06
N ILE A 103 6.85 4.64 6.57
CA ILE A 103 7.83 5.70 6.81
C ILE A 103 8.29 6.32 5.49
N LEU A 104 8.48 5.53 4.43
CA LEU A 104 8.75 6.04 3.09
C LEU A 104 7.63 6.95 2.61
N ALA A 105 6.37 6.49 2.70
CA ALA A 105 5.21 7.30 2.32
C ALA A 105 5.14 8.62 3.13
N GLN A 106 5.47 8.58 4.44
CA GLN A 106 5.50 9.78 5.28
C GLN A 106 6.59 10.78 4.84
N SER A 107 7.76 10.28 4.45
CA SER A 107 8.84 11.13 3.91
C SER A 107 8.41 11.80 2.62
N LEU A 108 7.77 11.06 1.71
CA LEU A 108 7.23 11.61 0.47
C LEU A 108 6.13 12.65 0.74
N ALA A 109 5.25 12.43 1.71
CA ALA A 109 4.20 13.37 2.09
C ALA A 109 4.77 14.71 2.56
N ARG A 110 5.84 14.67 3.37
CA ARG A 110 6.50 15.87 3.90
C ARG A 110 7.25 16.66 2.83
N ASP A 111 7.93 15.98 1.93
CA ASP A 111 8.72 16.60 0.87
C ASP A 111 7.82 17.19 -0.23
N PHE A 112 6.84 16.42 -0.69
CA PHE A 112 6.06 16.77 -1.87
C PHE A 112 4.69 17.40 -1.58
N GLY A 113 4.20 17.34 -0.34
CA GLY A 113 2.98 18.02 0.07
C GLY A 113 2.98 19.51 -0.24
N PRO A 114 4.02 20.28 0.17
CA PRO A 114 4.14 21.69 -0.20
C PRO A 114 4.17 21.94 -1.72
N GLN A 115 4.59 20.94 -2.50
CA GLN A 115 4.68 21.00 -3.95
C GLN A 115 3.36 20.60 -4.66
N GLY A 116 2.30 20.31 -3.88
CA GLY A 116 0.96 20.04 -4.41
C GLY A 116 0.66 18.57 -4.64
N ILE A 117 1.42 17.64 -4.02
CA ILE A 117 1.19 16.21 -4.13
C ILE A 117 0.66 15.66 -2.81
N HIS A 118 -0.53 15.10 -2.85
CA HIS A 118 -1.13 14.43 -1.71
C HIS A 118 -0.60 13.00 -1.59
N VAL A 119 0.05 12.68 -0.48
CA VAL A 119 0.48 11.31 -0.18
C VAL A 119 -0.26 10.82 1.05
N ALA A 120 -0.95 9.69 0.94
CA ALA A 120 -1.70 9.09 2.04
C ALA A 120 -1.34 7.62 2.23
N TYR A 121 -1.38 7.16 3.47
CA TYR A 121 -1.23 5.77 3.86
C TYR A 121 -2.56 5.27 4.43
N LEU A 122 -3.24 4.42 3.66
CA LEU A 122 -4.51 3.80 4.06
C LEU A 122 -4.23 2.46 4.72
N MET A 123 -4.48 2.37 6.01
CA MET A 123 -4.31 1.16 6.80
C MET A 123 -5.64 0.41 6.90
N VAL A 124 -5.68 -0.78 6.34
CA VAL A 124 -6.82 -1.69 6.48
C VAL A 124 -6.55 -2.63 7.64
N ASP A 125 -7.27 -2.43 8.75
CA ASP A 125 -7.20 -3.26 9.94
C ASP A 125 -8.29 -4.33 9.89
N ALA A 126 -8.16 -5.24 8.95
CA ALA A 126 -9.11 -6.33 8.75
C ALA A 126 -8.59 -7.38 7.76
N SER A 127 -9.22 -8.55 7.78
CA SER A 127 -9.20 -9.46 6.66
C SER A 127 -10.09 -8.92 5.54
N ILE A 128 -9.56 -8.81 4.32
CA ILE A 128 -10.32 -8.32 3.17
C ILE A 128 -11.11 -9.47 2.54
N ASN A 129 -12.39 -9.24 2.24
CA ASN A 129 -13.29 -10.23 1.65
C ASN A 129 -12.91 -10.55 0.20
N THR A 130 -11.93 -11.41 0.02
CA THR A 130 -11.49 -11.91 -1.28
C THR A 130 -11.51 -13.43 -1.31
N PRO A 131 -11.68 -14.06 -2.47
CA PRO A 131 -11.57 -15.53 -2.60
C PRO A 131 -10.25 -16.04 -2.02
N TRP A 132 -9.14 -15.33 -2.28
CA TRP A 132 -7.82 -15.69 -1.78
C TRP A 132 -7.76 -15.68 -0.24
N THR A 133 -8.29 -14.65 0.42
CA THR A 133 -8.33 -14.58 1.89
C THR A 133 -9.16 -15.72 2.47
N ARG A 134 -10.34 -15.95 1.91
CA ARG A 134 -11.25 -17.00 2.41
C ARG A 134 -10.68 -18.40 2.24
N THR A 135 -9.98 -18.70 1.15
CA THR A 135 -9.39 -20.02 0.94
C THR A 135 -8.12 -20.28 1.74
N ARG A 136 -7.35 -19.23 2.03
CA ARG A 136 -6.08 -19.36 2.74
C ARG A 136 -6.22 -19.50 4.25
N ILE A 137 -7.28 -18.96 4.81
CA ILE A 137 -7.55 -19.01 6.25
C ILE A 137 -8.75 -19.93 6.46
N GLU A 138 -8.51 -21.23 6.63
CA GLU A 138 -9.58 -22.23 6.80
C GLU A 138 -10.64 -21.82 7.82
N LYS A 139 -10.21 -21.15 8.92
CA LYS A 139 -11.11 -20.62 9.94
C LYS A 139 -12.04 -19.51 9.44
N GLN A 140 -11.74 -18.90 8.30
CA GLN A 140 -12.51 -17.77 7.74
C GLN A 140 -13.42 -18.15 6.58
N ILE A 141 -13.31 -19.37 6.05
CA ILE A 141 -14.04 -19.79 4.85
C ILE A 141 -15.57 -19.68 5.01
N ASN A 142 -16.06 -19.97 6.22
CA ASN A 142 -17.49 -19.97 6.57
C ASN A 142 -17.89 -18.80 7.48
N GLN A 143 -17.03 -17.80 7.65
CA GLN A 143 -17.35 -16.66 8.50
C GLN A 143 -18.31 -15.70 7.77
N PRO A 144 -19.20 -15.02 8.51
CA PRO A 144 -20.10 -14.03 7.93
C PRO A 144 -19.34 -12.89 7.26
N ASP A 145 -19.92 -12.32 6.21
CA ASP A 145 -19.31 -11.22 5.47
C ASP A 145 -19.00 -9.98 6.33
N ILE A 146 -19.77 -9.78 7.39
CA ILE A 146 -19.64 -8.62 8.28
C ILE A 146 -18.28 -8.52 8.99
N ILE A 147 -17.56 -9.63 9.17
CA ILE A 147 -16.22 -9.59 9.78
C ILE A 147 -15.12 -9.18 8.82
N PHE A 148 -15.44 -9.03 7.53
CA PHE A 148 -14.47 -8.69 6.50
C PHE A 148 -14.63 -7.25 6.03
N ALA A 149 -13.51 -6.57 5.81
CA ALA A 149 -13.54 -5.36 5.02
C ALA A 149 -13.90 -5.69 3.56
N GLN A 150 -14.89 -5.00 3.02
CA GLN A 150 -15.32 -5.22 1.64
C GLN A 150 -14.41 -4.46 0.67
N PRO A 151 -13.94 -5.10 -0.42
CA PRO A 151 -13.09 -4.42 -1.42
C PRO A 151 -13.70 -3.13 -1.97
N LYS A 152 -15.03 -3.11 -2.14
CA LYS A 152 -15.75 -1.94 -2.61
C LYS A 152 -15.63 -0.76 -1.63
N ASP A 153 -15.84 -1.01 -0.34
CA ASP A 153 -15.81 0.05 0.68
C ASP A 153 -14.39 0.61 0.85
N ILE A 154 -13.37 -0.26 0.73
CA ILE A 154 -11.96 0.17 0.69
C ILE A 154 -11.70 1.05 -0.53
N ALA A 155 -12.22 0.68 -1.70
CA ALA A 155 -12.05 1.45 -2.93
C ALA A 155 -12.77 2.81 -2.87
N ASP A 156 -13.94 2.88 -2.27
CA ASP A 156 -14.69 4.12 -2.04
C ASP A 156 -13.89 5.07 -1.12
N GLU A 157 -13.25 4.54 -0.07
CA GLU A 157 -12.38 5.36 0.80
C GLU A 157 -11.11 5.83 0.08
N ILE A 158 -10.48 4.99 -0.75
CA ILE A 158 -9.35 5.40 -1.60
C ILE A 158 -9.77 6.55 -2.52
N TYR A 159 -10.95 6.46 -3.13
CA TYR A 159 -11.48 7.51 -3.98
C TYR A 159 -11.74 8.80 -3.19
N HIS A 160 -12.34 8.69 -1.99
CA HIS A 160 -12.55 9.83 -1.09
C HIS A 160 -11.22 10.54 -0.75
N ILE A 161 -10.22 9.78 -0.34
CA ILE A 161 -8.88 10.32 -0.04
C ILE A 161 -8.30 11.05 -1.26
N ALA A 162 -8.42 10.47 -2.46
CA ALA A 162 -7.90 11.07 -3.69
C ALA A 162 -8.57 12.41 -4.04
N GLN A 163 -9.80 12.66 -3.56
CA GLN A 163 -10.57 13.88 -3.83
C GLN A 163 -10.49 14.94 -2.71
N GLN A 164 -9.74 14.68 -1.64
CA GLN A 164 -9.65 15.60 -0.51
C GLN A 164 -9.10 16.98 -0.93
N ALA A 165 -9.70 18.02 -0.36
CA ALA A 165 -9.22 19.39 -0.56
C ALA A 165 -7.82 19.59 0.04
N ARG A 166 -6.98 20.39 -0.61
CA ARG A 166 -5.59 20.67 -0.17
C ARG A 166 -5.48 21.17 1.28
N SER A 167 -6.48 21.83 1.78
CA SER A 167 -6.53 22.35 3.17
C SER A 167 -6.82 21.28 4.22
N ALA A 168 -7.16 20.04 3.79
CA ALA A 168 -7.60 18.96 4.68
C ALA A 168 -7.11 17.58 4.20
N TRP A 169 -5.87 17.50 3.74
CA TRP A 169 -5.27 16.22 3.35
C TRP A 169 -4.96 15.34 4.55
N SER A 170 -5.43 14.09 4.51
CA SER A 170 -5.08 13.06 5.48
C SER A 170 -3.78 12.36 5.06
N PHE A 171 -2.96 11.98 6.05
CA PHE A 171 -1.82 11.10 5.80
C PHE A 171 -2.11 9.67 6.29
N ASP A 172 -2.34 9.50 7.58
CA ASP A 172 -2.70 8.20 8.17
C ASP A 172 -4.22 8.06 8.24
N VAL A 173 -4.77 7.14 7.48
CA VAL A 173 -6.18 6.75 7.52
C VAL A 173 -6.25 5.29 7.93
N GLU A 174 -7.06 4.98 8.93
CA GLU A 174 -7.26 3.61 9.40
C GLU A 174 -8.73 3.24 9.27
N ILE A 175 -9.01 2.16 8.58
CA ILE A 175 -10.35 1.62 8.36
C ILE A 175 -10.44 0.18 8.83
N ARG A 176 -11.60 -0.20 9.37
CA ARG A 176 -11.90 -1.55 9.86
C ARG A 176 -13.40 -1.80 9.88
N PRO A 177 -13.85 -3.06 9.88
CA PRO A 177 -15.23 -3.39 10.27
C PRO A 177 -15.52 -2.95 11.70
N ASP A 178 -16.76 -2.56 11.99
CA ASP A 178 -17.21 -2.09 13.29
C ASP A 178 -17.05 -3.13 14.42
N ILE A 179 -17.03 -4.41 14.06
CA ILE A 179 -16.87 -5.54 14.99
C ILE A 179 -15.40 -5.95 15.21
N GLU A 180 -14.42 -5.33 14.53
CA GLU A 180 -13.00 -5.62 14.75
C GLU A 180 -12.57 -5.18 16.15
N GLN A 181 -11.91 -6.08 16.89
CA GLN A 181 -11.44 -5.79 18.25
C GLN A 181 -10.07 -5.13 18.22
N TRP A 182 -9.91 -4.12 19.05
CA TRP A 182 -8.66 -3.36 19.19
C TRP A 182 -7.55 -4.15 19.88
#